data_bd0f141e9f2ac924185758c58def2d7f
#
_entry.id   bd0f141e9f2ac924185758c58def2d7f
#
_cell.length_a   1.000
_cell.length_b   1.000
_cell.length_c   1.000
_cell.angle_alpha   90.00
_cell.angle_beta   90.00
_cell.angle_gamma   90.00
#
_symmetry.space_group_name_H-M   'P 1'
#
loop_
_entity.id
_entity.type
_entity.pdbx_description
1 polymer ?
#
loop_
_entity_poly.entity_id
_entity_poly.type
_entity_poly.pdbx_seq_one_letter_code
_entity_poly.pdbx_strand_id
1 'polypeptide(L)'
;VYKRQRMDGAPLMVMSNSGSGNQGITATLPILSFAEAEGKGLEETTRALMMSSLMVVYVKQLLGRLSCLCGMVVSGVGTSAALVYLLGGNKHQSSYAIQNMVGNVTGMICDGAKPSCSLKASTGVSSAMISALLAMEDERCSSLEGIVANDVDQSISNLALIGRDGMAETDLRILNVMTNK
;
A
#
# COMPACT_ATOMS: atom_id res chain seq x y z
N VAL A 1 -10.84 13.12 -2.01
CA VAL A 1 -12.20 13.60 -1.71
C VAL A 1 -13.12 12.42 -1.41
N TYR A 2 -13.32 11.50 -2.34
CA TYR A 2 -14.20 10.33 -2.20
C TYR A 2 -13.98 9.53 -0.91
N LYS A 3 -12.73 9.20 -0.57
CA LYS A 3 -12.40 8.45 0.63
C LYS A 3 -12.75 9.23 1.91
N ARG A 4 -12.51 10.55 1.92
CA ARG A 4 -12.85 11.39 3.07
C ARG A 4 -14.36 11.41 3.30
N GLN A 5 -15.15 11.63 2.25
CA GLN A 5 -16.61 11.64 2.31
C GLN A 5 -17.14 10.30 2.86
N ARG A 6 -16.65 9.18 2.35
CA ARG A 6 -17.04 7.85 2.82
C ARG A 6 -16.70 7.65 4.31
N MET A 7 -15.50 8.03 4.74
CA MET A 7 -15.08 7.89 6.13
C MET A 7 -15.83 8.84 7.07
N ASP A 8 -16.41 9.90 6.54
CA ASP A 8 -17.25 10.88 7.25
C ASP A 8 -18.74 10.50 7.25
N GLY A 9 -19.08 9.30 6.78
CA GLY A 9 -20.42 8.72 6.84
C GLY A 9 -21.24 8.79 5.56
N ALA A 10 -20.71 9.29 4.45
CA ALA A 10 -21.44 9.26 3.19
C ALA A 10 -21.75 7.82 2.75
N PRO A 11 -22.98 7.51 2.25
CA PRO A 11 -23.40 6.18 1.88
C PRO A 11 -22.82 5.76 0.52
N LEU A 12 -21.49 5.67 0.43
CA LEU A 12 -20.76 5.32 -0.77
C LEU A 12 -20.31 3.87 -0.70
N MET A 13 -20.68 3.10 -1.72
CA MET A 13 -20.24 1.70 -1.85
C MET A 13 -18.78 1.63 -2.28
N VAL A 14 -18.02 0.70 -1.68
CA VAL A 14 -16.66 0.41 -2.08
C VAL A 14 -16.40 -1.09 -2.07
N MET A 15 -15.60 -1.57 -3.02
CA MET A 15 -15.07 -2.91 -2.98
C MET A 15 -13.97 -2.98 -1.90
N SER A 16 -14.10 -3.90 -0.96
CA SER A 16 -13.06 -4.13 0.03
C SER A 16 -11.96 -5.02 -0.55
N ASN A 17 -10.72 -4.80 -0.09
CA ASN A 17 -9.64 -5.75 -0.25
C ASN A 17 -9.15 -6.14 1.14
N SER A 18 -8.98 -7.46 1.37
CA SER A 18 -8.51 -8.02 2.64
C SER A 18 -9.25 -7.48 3.88
N GLY A 19 -10.58 -7.30 3.76
CA GLY A 19 -11.46 -6.85 4.83
C GLY A 19 -11.50 -5.33 5.06
N SER A 20 -10.86 -4.52 4.21
CA SER A 20 -10.86 -3.06 4.34
C SER A 20 -11.25 -2.37 3.03
N GLY A 21 -12.34 -1.56 3.08
CA GLY A 21 -12.75 -0.71 1.96
C GLY A 21 -11.70 0.36 1.64
N ASN A 22 -10.99 0.86 2.66
CA ASN A 22 -9.91 1.82 2.45
C ASN A 22 -8.71 1.21 1.70
N GLN A 23 -8.41 -0.05 1.95
CA GLN A 23 -7.40 -0.78 1.18
C GLN A 23 -7.85 -1.00 -0.26
N GLY A 24 -9.12 -1.38 -0.46
CA GLY A 24 -9.70 -1.51 -1.80
C GLY A 24 -9.59 -0.21 -2.62
N ILE A 25 -10.01 0.92 -2.04
CA ILE A 25 -9.90 2.23 -2.68
C ILE A 25 -8.45 2.54 -3.07
N THR A 26 -7.51 2.33 -2.17
CA THR A 26 -6.10 2.69 -2.40
C THR A 26 -5.43 1.74 -3.39
N ALA A 27 -5.84 0.48 -3.44
CA ALA A 27 -5.34 -0.50 -4.39
C ALA A 27 -5.92 -0.36 -5.81
N THR A 28 -7.01 0.40 -5.99
CA THR A 28 -7.72 0.46 -7.28
C THR A 28 -7.80 1.85 -7.89
N LEU A 29 -8.27 2.87 -7.15
CA LEU A 29 -8.52 4.19 -7.74
C LEU A 29 -7.29 4.87 -8.32
N PRO A 30 -6.08 4.82 -7.69
CA PRO A 30 -4.89 5.42 -8.31
C PRO A 30 -4.55 4.78 -9.65
N ILE A 31 -4.72 3.47 -9.77
CA ILE A 31 -4.47 2.72 -11.00
C ILE A 31 -5.47 3.10 -12.08
N LEU A 32 -6.76 3.16 -11.75
CA LEU A 32 -7.81 3.59 -12.68
C LEU A 32 -7.57 5.01 -13.17
N SER A 33 -7.29 5.95 -12.24
CA SER A 33 -7.04 7.35 -12.61
C SER A 33 -5.79 7.51 -13.47
N PHE A 34 -4.73 6.75 -13.18
CA PHE A 34 -3.50 6.77 -13.97
C PHE A 34 -3.74 6.16 -15.36
N ALA A 35 -4.40 5.01 -15.42
CA ALA A 35 -4.71 4.35 -16.69
C ALA A 35 -5.59 5.21 -17.60
N GLU A 36 -6.58 5.90 -17.02
CA GLU A 36 -7.43 6.84 -17.75
C GLU A 36 -6.63 8.03 -18.28
N ALA A 37 -5.79 8.63 -17.46
CA ALA A 37 -4.95 9.77 -17.84
C ALA A 37 -3.94 9.41 -18.96
N GLU A 38 -3.41 8.18 -18.94
CA GLU A 38 -2.45 7.68 -19.93
C GLU A 38 -3.11 6.97 -21.13
N GLY A 39 -4.45 6.95 -21.20
CA GLY A 39 -5.18 6.33 -22.30
C GLY A 39 -4.98 4.81 -22.42
N LYS A 40 -4.74 4.11 -21.29
CA LYS A 40 -4.51 2.68 -21.25
C LYS A 40 -5.75 1.88 -21.60
N GLY A 41 -5.57 0.76 -22.31
CA GLY A 41 -6.67 -0.11 -22.69
C GLY A 41 -7.28 -0.89 -21.52
N LEU A 42 -8.50 -1.41 -21.72
CA LEU A 42 -9.23 -2.17 -20.69
C LEU A 42 -8.44 -3.38 -20.18
N GLU A 43 -7.82 -4.13 -21.05
CA GLU A 43 -7.05 -5.32 -20.66
C GLU A 43 -5.85 -4.96 -19.80
N GLU A 44 -5.07 -3.97 -20.21
CA GLU A 44 -3.89 -3.50 -19.48
C GLU A 44 -4.29 -2.96 -18.10
N THR A 45 -5.33 -2.14 -18.04
CA THR A 45 -5.88 -1.63 -16.78
C THR A 45 -6.36 -2.75 -15.86
N THR A 46 -7.06 -3.76 -16.42
CA THR A 46 -7.55 -4.90 -15.63
C THR A 46 -6.38 -5.71 -15.06
N ARG A 47 -5.33 -5.97 -15.83
CA ARG A 47 -4.13 -6.67 -15.36
C ARG A 47 -3.43 -5.91 -14.24
N ALA A 48 -3.31 -4.59 -14.35
CA ALA A 48 -2.76 -3.74 -13.30
C ALA A 48 -3.58 -3.78 -12.00
N LEU A 49 -4.91 -3.73 -12.11
CA LEU A 49 -5.82 -3.86 -10.96
C LEU A 49 -5.70 -5.23 -10.28
N MET A 50 -5.61 -6.30 -11.07
CA MET A 50 -5.41 -7.66 -10.55
C MET A 50 -4.05 -7.76 -9.83
N MET A 51 -2.98 -7.25 -10.43
CA MET A 51 -1.63 -7.25 -9.85
C MET A 51 -1.62 -6.53 -8.50
N SER A 52 -2.16 -5.31 -8.43
CA SER A 52 -2.27 -4.55 -7.19
C SER A 52 -3.07 -5.31 -6.13
N SER A 53 -4.25 -5.81 -6.50
CA SER A 53 -5.15 -6.50 -5.56
C SER A 53 -4.56 -7.79 -5.02
N LEU A 54 -3.92 -8.59 -5.86
CA LEU A 54 -3.25 -9.83 -5.46
C LEU A 54 -2.04 -9.56 -4.57
N MET A 55 -1.28 -8.51 -4.84
CA MET A 55 -0.16 -8.10 -3.98
C MET A 55 -0.65 -7.69 -2.58
N VAL A 56 -1.77 -6.96 -2.48
CA VAL A 56 -2.38 -6.64 -1.19
C VAL A 56 -2.78 -7.92 -0.43
N VAL A 57 -3.38 -8.89 -1.11
CA VAL A 57 -3.75 -10.18 -0.51
C VAL A 57 -2.49 -10.90 -0.02
N TYR A 58 -1.44 -10.96 -0.84
CA TYR A 58 -0.18 -11.61 -0.50
C TYR A 58 0.46 -11.01 0.76
N VAL A 59 0.63 -9.70 0.80
CA VAL A 59 1.17 -9.02 1.99
C VAL A 59 0.29 -9.28 3.22
N LYS A 60 -1.03 -9.26 3.06
CA LYS A 60 -1.97 -9.51 4.17
C LYS A 60 -1.97 -10.94 4.67
N GLN A 61 -1.65 -11.92 3.84
CA GLN A 61 -1.47 -13.30 4.29
C GLN A 61 -0.30 -13.44 5.27
N LEU A 62 0.77 -12.67 5.06
CA LEU A 62 1.94 -12.66 5.93
C LEU A 62 1.74 -11.78 7.19
N LEU A 63 1.10 -10.63 7.02
CA LEU A 63 0.86 -9.64 8.07
C LEU A 63 -0.24 -10.04 9.04
N GLY A 64 -1.26 -10.80 8.59
CA GLY A 64 -2.45 -11.10 9.35
C GLY A 64 -3.60 -10.09 9.13
N ARG A 65 -4.77 -10.39 9.72
CA ARG A 65 -5.99 -9.61 9.51
C ARG A 65 -5.93 -8.22 10.16
N LEU A 66 -5.47 -8.16 11.39
CA LEU A 66 -5.35 -6.94 12.18
C LEU A 66 -3.88 -6.67 12.47
N SER A 67 -3.48 -5.43 12.33
CA SER A 67 -2.12 -4.96 12.61
C SER A 67 -2.15 -3.45 12.79
N CYS A 68 -1.28 -2.96 13.65
CA CYS A 68 -1.00 -1.53 13.79
C CYS A 68 -0.36 -0.92 12.53
N LEU A 69 0.20 -1.73 11.65
CA LEU A 69 0.68 -1.23 10.35
C LEU A 69 -0.50 -0.74 9.50
N CYS A 70 -0.39 0.49 9.01
CA CYS A 70 -1.47 1.10 8.24
C CYS A 70 -1.76 0.33 6.94
N GLY A 71 -3.04 0.03 6.68
CA GLY A 71 -3.45 -0.61 5.43
C GLY A 71 -3.10 0.17 4.16
N MET A 72 -2.78 1.46 4.29
CA MET A 72 -2.32 2.28 3.17
C MET A 72 -0.90 1.92 2.73
N VAL A 73 -0.05 1.46 3.65
CA VAL A 73 1.27 0.89 3.34
C VAL A 73 1.10 -0.35 2.48
N VAL A 74 0.29 -1.30 2.96
CA VAL A 74 0.02 -2.57 2.27
C VAL A 74 -0.54 -2.32 0.86
N SER A 75 -1.54 -1.43 0.74
CA SER A 75 -2.13 -1.11 -0.57
C SER A 75 -1.15 -0.36 -1.46
N GLY A 76 -0.32 0.52 -0.90
CA GLY A 76 0.71 1.25 -1.63
C GLY A 76 1.75 0.33 -2.27
N VAL A 77 2.13 -0.77 -1.58
CA VAL A 77 3.01 -1.80 -2.15
C VAL A 77 2.40 -2.39 -3.42
N GLY A 78 1.13 -2.77 -3.40
CA GLY A 78 0.44 -3.28 -4.59
C GLY A 78 0.29 -2.23 -5.69
N THR A 79 -0.06 -1.00 -5.29
CA THR A 79 -0.23 0.13 -6.22
C THR A 79 1.07 0.48 -6.93
N SER A 80 2.21 0.51 -6.22
CA SER A 80 3.51 0.85 -6.81
C SER A 80 3.93 -0.16 -7.89
N ALA A 81 3.78 -1.45 -7.63
CA ALA A 81 4.07 -2.50 -8.60
C ALA A 81 3.17 -2.41 -9.85
N ALA A 82 1.87 -2.14 -9.66
CA ALA A 82 0.92 -1.98 -10.75
C ALA A 82 1.17 -0.71 -11.58
N LEU A 83 1.62 0.38 -10.96
CA LEU A 83 2.02 1.58 -11.69
C LEU A 83 3.24 1.33 -12.56
N VAL A 84 4.25 0.58 -12.08
CA VAL A 84 5.40 0.17 -12.90
C VAL A 84 4.93 -0.62 -14.12
N TYR A 85 3.98 -1.55 -13.95
CA TYR A 85 3.41 -2.30 -15.06
C TYR A 85 2.73 -1.37 -16.09
N LEU A 86 1.93 -0.39 -15.67
CA LEU A 86 1.28 0.57 -16.55
C LEU A 86 2.29 1.51 -17.25
N LEU A 87 3.41 1.80 -16.61
CA LEU A 87 4.52 2.56 -17.19
C LEU A 87 5.34 1.75 -18.20
N GLY A 88 5.05 0.46 -18.38
CA GLY A 88 5.77 -0.43 -19.29
C GLY A 88 7.02 -1.06 -18.70
N GLY A 89 7.17 -0.99 -17.38
CA GLY A 89 8.29 -1.58 -16.65
C GLY A 89 8.23 -3.11 -16.59
N ASN A 90 9.33 -3.70 -16.20
CA ASN A 90 9.53 -5.15 -16.12
C ASN A 90 9.36 -5.67 -14.67
N LYS A 91 9.51 -7.00 -14.51
CA LYS A 91 9.40 -7.66 -13.20
C LYS A 91 10.41 -7.14 -12.17
N HIS A 92 11.65 -6.84 -12.58
CA HIS A 92 12.68 -6.33 -11.65
C HIS A 92 12.32 -4.94 -11.16
N GLN A 93 11.86 -4.07 -12.04
CA GLN A 93 11.41 -2.73 -11.70
C GLN A 93 10.18 -2.77 -10.79
N SER A 94 9.23 -3.70 -11.00
CA SER A 94 8.12 -3.91 -10.06
C SER A 94 8.61 -4.33 -8.68
N SER A 95 9.64 -5.20 -8.60
CA SER A 95 10.26 -5.58 -7.32
C SER A 95 10.96 -4.38 -6.65
N TYR A 96 11.62 -3.53 -7.41
CA TYR A 96 12.26 -2.31 -6.92
C TYR A 96 11.25 -1.32 -6.34
N ALA A 97 10.11 -1.13 -7.01
CA ALA A 97 9.03 -0.28 -6.50
C ALA A 97 8.49 -0.79 -5.16
N ILE A 98 8.33 -2.11 -5.00
CA ILE A 98 7.94 -2.74 -3.74
C ILE A 98 8.99 -2.48 -2.66
N GLN A 99 10.26 -2.67 -2.94
CA GLN A 99 11.36 -2.43 -2.00
C GLN A 99 11.43 -0.95 -1.58
N ASN A 100 11.24 -0.02 -2.52
CA ASN A 100 11.16 1.41 -2.25
C ASN A 100 9.98 1.73 -1.30
N MET A 101 8.81 1.12 -1.52
CA MET A 101 7.68 1.28 -0.60
C MET A 101 7.97 0.74 0.79
N VAL A 102 8.61 -0.43 0.90
CA VAL A 102 8.99 -1.02 2.19
C VAL A 102 9.96 -0.11 2.92
N GLY A 103 11.00 0.40 2.25
CA GLY A 103 11.98 1.30 2.86
C GLY A 103 11.39 2.66 3.28
N ASN A 104 10.38 3.15 2.57
CA ASN A 104 9.85 4.50 2.77
C ASN A 104 8.74 4.58 3.85
N VAL A 105 7.74 3.69 3.82
CA VAL A 105 6.49 3.93 4.57
C VAL A 105 6.15 2.88 5.63
N THR A 106 7.05 1.97 5.96
CA THR A 106 6.82 0.92 6.98
C THR A 106 6.47 1.49 8.35
N GLY A 107 6.91 2.70 8.67
CA GLY A 107 6.60 3.37 9.94
C GLY A 107 5.20 3.99 10.05
N MET A 108 4.35 3.90 9.03
CA MET A 108 2.99 4.46 9.09
C MET A 108 2.07 3.58 9.91
N ILE A 109 1.67 4.05 11.08
CA ILE A 109 0.77 3.34 11.99
C ILE A 109 -0.71 3.57 11.68
N CYS A 110 -1.54 2.59 12.06
CA CYS A 110 -2.99 2.67 12.05
C CYS A 110 -3.49 2.99 13.46
N ASP A 111 -4.25 4.06 13.60
CA ASP A 111 -4.87 4.52 14.84
C ASP A 111 -6.40 4.61 14.70
N GLY A 112 -7.00 3.61 14.06
CA GLY A 112 -8.43 3.49 13.81
C GLY A 112 -8.91 4.14 12.51
N ALA A 113 -10.10 3.72 12.06
CA ALA A 113 -10.73 4.21 10.83
C ALA A 113 -11.41 5.57 11.09
N LYS A 114 -11.01 6.60 10.33
CA LYS A 114 -11.48 7.98 10.52
C LYS A 114 -11.28 8.84 9.26
N PRO A 115 -11.91 10.02 9.17
CA PRO A 115 -11.78 10.91 7.99
C PRO A 115 -10.32 11.25 7.63
N SER A 116 -9.45 11.42 8.64
CA SER A 116 -8.00 11.68 8.42
C SER A 116 -7.25 10.53 7.76
N CYS A 117 -7.83 9.33 7.63
CA CYS A 117 -7.27 8.26 6.79
C CYS A 117 -7.12 8.67 5.31
N SER A 118 -7.85 9.71 4.87
CA SER A 118 -7.66 10.28 3.54
C SER A 118 -6.27 10.88 3.34
N LEU A 119 -5.69 11.48 4.40
CA LEU A 119 -4.31 11.99 4.37
C LEU A 119 -3.29 10.85 4.27
N LYS A 120 -3.49 9.77 5.05
CA LYS A 120 -2.65 8.58 4.97
C LYS A 120 -2.74 7.91 3.59
N ALA A 121 -3.92 7.94 2.96
CA ALA A 121 -4.08 7.46 1.58
C ALA A 121 -3.32 8.34 0.58
N SER A 122 -3.39 9.66 0.71
CA SER A 122 -2.63 10.59 -0.12
C SER A 122 -1.13 10.31 -0.01
N THR A 123 -0.62 10.19 1.22
CA THR A 123 0.80 9.84 1.45
C THR A 123 1.16 8.50 0.81
N GLY A 124 0.34 7.46 1.02
CA GLY A 124 0.59 6.12 0.46
C GLY A 124 0.58 6.10 -1.06
N VAL A 125 -0.34 6.82 -1.71
CA VAL A 125 -0.42 6.92 -3.17
C VAL A 125 0.75 7.72 -3.73
N SER A 126 1.09 8.86 -3.11
CA SER A 126 2.25 9.66 -3.52
C SER A 126 3.55 8.86 -3.40
N SER A 127 3.72 8.14 -2.28
CA SER A 127 4.88 7.25 -2.08
C SER A 127 4.91 6.12 -3.11
N ALA A 128 3.75 5.54 -3.47
CA ALA A 128 3.67 4.50 -4.48
C ALA A 128 4.09 5.01 -5.87
N MET A 129 3.65 6.22 -6.23
CA MET A 129 4.06 6.86 -7.49
C MET A 129 5.56 7.15 -7.52
N ILE A 130 6.10 7.76 -6.46
CA ILE A 130 7.54 8.04 -6.35
C ILE A 130 8.34 6.72 -6.44
N SER A 131 7.90 5.70 -5.72
CA SER A 131 8.56 4.38 -5.74
C SER A 131 8.54 3.74 -7.13
N ALA A 132 7.44 3.89 -7.87
CA ALA A 132 7.33 3.40 -9.24
C ALA A 132 8.26 4.18 -10.20
N LEU A 133 8.29 5.50 -10.10
CA LEU A 133 9.13 6.34 -10.96
C LEU A 133 10.63 6.07 -10.73
N LEU A 134 11.07 5.97 -9.47
CA LEU A 134 12.45 5.59 -9.14
C LEU A 134 12.77 4.20 -9.70
N ALA A 135 11.87 3.25 -9.57
CA ALA A 135 12.07 1.90 -10.10
C ALA A 135 12.17 1.86 -11.63
N MET A 136 11.47 2.76 -12.34
CA MET A 136 11.61 2.89 -13.79
C MET A 136 12.99 3.38 -14.23
N GLU A 137 13.70 4.11 -13.36
CA GLU A 137 15.10 4.51 -13.54
C GLU A 137 16.09 3.48 -12.95
N ASP A 138 15.61 2.26 -12.63
CA ASP A 138 16.35 1.18 -11.99
C ASP A 138 16.90 1.53 -10.59
N GLU A 139 16.33 2.55 -9.95
CA GLU A 139 16.70 2.99 -8.59
C GLU A 139 15.85 2.29 -7.52
N ARG A 140 16.52 1.77 -6.50
CA ARG A 140 15.86 1.08 -5.38
C ARG A 140 16.58 1.32 -4.05
N CYS A 141 15.83 1.17 -2.97
CA CYS A 141 16.43 0.96 -1.65
C CYS A 141 17.29 -0.31 -1.66
N SER A 142 18.52 -0.19 -1.23
CA SER A 142 19.47 -1.32 -1.19
C SER A 142 19.24 -2.21 0.03
N SER A 143 19.78 -3.41 0.00
CA SER A 143 19.75 -4.33 1.16
C SER A 143 20.61 -3.87 2.35
N LEU A 144 21.30 -2.75 2.23
CA LEU A 144 22.03 -2.10 3.31
C LEU A 144 21.15 -1.08 4.05
N GLU A 145 19.92 -0.86 3.59
CA GLU A 145 19.02 0.17 4.12
C GLU A 145 17.88 -0.47 4.93
N GLY A 146 18.02 -0.41 6.25
CA GLY A 146 16.96 -0.79 7.19
C GLY A 146 16.49 -2.24 7.03
N ILE A 147 15.19 -2.43 6.76
CA ILE A 147 14.55 -3.76 6.67
C ILE A 147 14.47 -4.30 5.24
N VAL A 148 14.96 -3.55 4.25
CA VAL A 148 14.96 -3.99 2.85
C VAL A 148 15.98 -5.10 2.66
N ALA A 149 15.63 -6.12 1.89
CA ALA A 149 16.52 -7.24 1.53
C ALA A 149 16.77 -7.24 0.01
N ASN A 150 17.75 -8.03 -0.43
CA ASN A 150 18.00 -8.21 -1.87
C ASN A 150 16.81 -8.89 -2.58
N ASP A 151 16.20 -9.84 -1.89
CA ASP A 151 15.00 -10.52 -2.35
C ASP A 151 13.76 -9.72 -1.95
N VAL A 152 12.82 -9.55 -2.90
CA VAL A 152 11.59 -8.79 -2.67
C VAL A 152 10.64 -9.49 -1.71
N ASP A 153 10.55 -10.82 -1.77
CA ASP A 153 9.69 -11.59 -0.87
C ASP A 153 10.22 -11.54 0.56
N GLN A 154 11.55 -11.51 0.73
CA GLN A 154 12.16 -11.29 2.04
C GLN A 154 11.87 -9.88 2.56
N SER A 155 11.90 -8.86 1.71
CA SER A 155 11.53 -7.48 2.10
C SER A 155 10.07 -7.39 2.56
N ILE A 156 9.16 -8.05 1.85
CA ILE A 156 7.75 -8.15 2.24
C ILE A 156 7.58 -8.93 3.56
N SER A 157 8.34 -10.00 3.73
CA SER A 157 8.32 -10.79 4.96
C SER A 157 8.82 -9.99 6.16
N ASN A 158 9.88 -9.18 5.99
CA ASN A 158 10.39 -8.27 7.02
C ASN A 158 9.35 -7.19 7.38
N LEU A 159 8.70 -6.58 6.38
CA LEU A 159 7.58 -5.66 6.58
C LEU A 159 6.46 -6.32 7.42
N ALA A 160 6.08 -7.53 7.05
CA ALA A 160 5.01 -8.26 7.73
C ALA A 160 5.39 -8.63 9.17
N LEU A 161 6.64 -9.05 9.39
CA LEU A 161 7.17 -9.35 10.73
C LEU A 161 7.11 -8.12 11.64
N ILE A 162 7.59 -6.96 11.17
CA ILE A 162 7.53 -5.70 11.92
C ILE A 162 6.07 -5.32 12.20
N GLY A 163 5.18 -5.38 11.20
CA GLY A 163 3.78 -5.00 11.36
C GLY A 163 2.99 -5.95 12.25
N ARG A 164 3.27 -7.25 12.23
CA ARG A 164 2.56 -8.25 13.01
C ARG A 164 3.10 -8.37 14.44
N ASP A 165 4.40 -8.55 14.56
CA ASP A 165 5.04 -8.90 15.83
C ASP A 165 5.70 -7.66 16.48
N GLY A 166 6.43 -6.88 15.69
CA GLY A 166 7.12 -5.69 16.19
C GLY A 166 6.20 -4.56 16.64
N MET A 167 5.00 -4.46 16.06
CA MET A 167 4.02 -3.42 16.40
C MET A 167 2.96 -3.86 17.42
N ALA A 168 3.04 -5.06 18.00
CA ALA A 168 2.02 -5.57 18.92
C ALA A 168 1.83 -4.68 20.16
N GLU A 169 2.91 -4.23 20.81
CA GLU A 169 2.83 -3.31 21.93
C GLU A 169 2.36 -1.91 21.48
N THR A 170 2.77 -1.47 20.30
CA THR A 170 2.32 -0.19 19.72
C THR A 170 0.81 -0.17 19.57
N ASP A 171 0.20 -1.27 19.12
CA ASP A 171 -1.26 -1.40 18.97
C ASP A 171 -1.98 -1.23 20.31
N LEU A 172 -1.48 -1.89 21.36
CA LEU A 172 -2.02 -1.75 22.73
C LEU A 172 -1.87 -0.31 23.25
N ARG A 173 -0.75 0.34 23.01
CA ARG A 173 -0.52 1.74 23.41
C ARG A 173 -1.45 2.70 22.70
N ILE A 174 -1.64 2.51 21.39
CA ILE A 174 -2.59 3.31 20.60
C ILE A 174 -4.01 3.14 21.15
N LEU A 175 -4.44 1.90 21.38
CA LEU A 175 -5.77 1.62 21.94
C LEU A 175 -5.96 2.34 23.29
N ASN A 176 -4.97 2.24 24.18
CA ASN A 176 -5.01 2.91 25.48
C ASN A 176 -5.12 4.44 25.33
N VAL A 177 -4.36 5.06 24.45
CA VAL A 177 -4.46 6.51 24.17
C VAL A 177 -5.84 6.86 23.62
N MET A 178 -6.41 6.03 22.76
CA MET A 178 -7.73 6.28 22.14
C MET A 178 -8.87 6.16 23.13
N THR A 179 -8.77 5.28 24.12
CA THR A 179 -9.84 5.02 25.09
C THR A 179 -9.78 5.94 26.31
N ASN A 180 -8.66 6.63 26.54
CA ASN A 180 -8.44 7.52 27.69
C ASN A 180 -8.34 9.01 27.29
N LYS A 181 -9.03 9.41 26.22
CA LYS A 181 -9.17 10.81 25.80
C LYS A 181 -10.23 11.53 26.59
#